data_cee5d3ba1d345ca84c6caaca9a4dbea6
#
_entry.id   cee5d3ba1d345ca84c6caaca9a4dbea6
#
_cell.length_a   1.000
_cell.length_b   1.000
_cell.length_c   1.000
_cell.angle_alpha   90.00
_cell.angle_beta   90.00
_cell.angle_gamma   90.00
#
_symmetry.space_group_name_H-M   'P 1'
#
loop_
_entity.id
_entity.type
_entity.pdbx_description
1 polymer ?
#
loop_
_entity_poly.entity_id
_entity_poly.type
_entity_poly.pdbx_seq_one_letter_code
_entity_poly.pdbx_strand_id
1 'polypeptide(L)'
;MTRLLKLIAKYGDSGLALVLALGVGVLALFDIVGTNDVNGAILLTLGLVATASLRNRAREEETDAQIQDVLGGTRDMLTTMPARLDELQGTVESTRRALAESSYVRVLHGSEVGEALEEARRRTDRWVFKGGTGTYVRAVTLPECIELARRKKHVLHVELEIIDPGNEKLCAAYAQFRRSLSAQPDAAGEIWTVDRTRKESYATVLAACWYRQRYSFVTIDVGLSSVLTTFRWDMTPHQLILTQEDPQFPAMMLEPGKYYYEIYSRELMASLRQARPVPIDRKNTELSEEPTVDEARRLFADLDLPLPQAFTDRNVTEIIKKALQARNPYQ
;
A
#
# COMPACT_ATOMS: atom_id res chain seq x y z
N MET A 1 -49.97 -31.79 -29.27
CA MET A 1 -50.59 -31.14 -30.43
C MET A 1 -49.80 -29.98 -31.01
N THR A 2 -49.11 -29.14 -30.23
CA THR A 2 -48.38 -27.93 -30.67
C THR A 2 -47.07 -28.19 -31.48
N ARG A 3 -46.40 -29.33 -31.28
CA ARG A 3 -45.14 -29.64 -32.03
C ARG A 3 -45.43 -30.11 -33.47
N LEU A 4 -46.50 -30.89 -33.69
CA LEU A 4 -46.92 -31.36 -35.00
C LEU A 4 -47.40 -30.23 -35.89
N LEU A 5 -48.14 -29.27 -35.36
CA LEU A 5 -48.59 -28.06 -36.07
C LEU A 5 -47.41 -27.17 -36.49
N LYS A 6 -46.37 -27.03 -35.67
CA LYS A 6 -45.16 -26.32 -36.01
C LYS A 6 -44.32 -27.00 -37.09
N LEU A 7 -44.30 -28.36 -37.09
CA LEU A 7 -43.61 -29.16 -38.12
C LEU A 7 -44.32 -29.05 -39.47
N ILE A 8 -45.67 -29.12 -39.46
CA ILE A 8 -46.50 -28.93 -40.67
C ILE A 8 -46.35 -27.53 -41.23
N ALA A 9 -46.32 -26.50 -40.38
CA ALA A 9 -46.08 -25.11 -40.82
C ALA A 9 -44.65 -24.88 -41.37
N LYS A 10 -43.66 -25.61 -40.87
CA LYS A 10 -42.24 -25.47 -41.30
C LYS A 10 -41.96 -26.22 -42.59
N TYR A 11 -42.58 -27.39 -42.81
CA TYR A 11 -42.31 -28.28 -43.96
C TYR A 11 -43.54 -28.50 -44.85
N GLY A 12 -44.63 -27.81 -44.59
CA GLY A 12 -45.94 -28.03 -45.21
C GLY A 12 -45.90 -27.99 -46.73
N ASP A 13 -45.26 -26.98 -47.29
CA ASP A 13 -45.16 -26.80 -48.76
C ASP A 13 -44.36 -27.91 -49.45
N SER A 14 -43.21 -28.30 -48.82
CA SER A 14 -42.34 -29.35 -49.36
C SER A 14 -42.90 -30.77 -49.09
N GLY A 15 -43.55 -30.91 -47.93
CA GLY A 15 -44.20 -32.18 -47.56
C GLY A 15 -45.42 -32.47 -48.40
N LEU A 16 -46.21 -31.46 -48.74
CA LEU A 16 -47.39 -31.54 -49.58
C LEU A 16 -47.04 -31.87 -51.02
N ALA A 17 -45.96 -31.26 -51.53
CA ALA A 17 -45.40 -31.58 -52.85
C ALA A 17 -44.90 -33.01 -52.94
N LEU A 18 -44.24 -33.49 -51.89
CA LEU A 18 -43.73 -34.89 -51.83
C LEU A 18 -44.89 -35.92 -51.78
N VAL A 19 -45.90 -35.66 -50.99
CA VAL A 19 -47.09 -36.52 -50.87
C VAL A 19 -47.86 -36.56 -52.18
N LEU A 20 -48.03 -35.41 -52.85
CA LEU A 20 -48.68 -35.34 -54.16
C LEU A 20 -47.88 -36.11 -55.22
N ALA A 21 -46.56 -35.90 -55.28
CA ALA A 21 -45.68 -36.59 -56.22
C ALA A 21 -45.67 -38.11 -56.03
N LEU A 22 -45.60 -38.59 -54.77
CA LEU A 22 -45.67 -40.02 -54.47
C LEU A 22 -47.05 -40.58 -54.76
N GLY A 23 -48.13 -39.88 -54.39
CA GLY A 23 -49.51 -40.34 -54.60
C GLY A 23 -49.84 -40.52 -56.08
N VAL A 24 -49.50 -39.51 -56.88
CA VAL A 24 -49.77 -39.56 -58.33
C VAL A 24 -48.81 -40.59 -58.99
N GLY A 25 -47.57 -40.71 -58.57
CA GLY A 25 -46.62 -41.68 -59.07
C GLY A 25 -47.09 -43.16 -58.82
N VAL A 26 -47.62 -43.41 -57.64
CA VAL A 26 -48.19 -44.72 -57.31
C VAL A 26 -49.44 -45.02 -58.13
N LEU A 27 -50.40 -44.06 -58.27
CA LEU A 27 -51.57 -44.22 -59.03
C LEU A 27 -51.28 -44.38 -60.54
N ALA A 28 -50.28 -43.75 -61.08
CA ALA A 28 -49.81 -43.94 -62.44
C ALA A 28 -49.20 -45.33 -62.68
N LEU A 29 -48.56 -45.94 -61.69
CA LEU A 29 -48.05 -47.33 -61.76
C LEU A 29 -49.11 -48.36 -61.94
N PHE A 30 -50.35 -48.11 -61.45
CA PHE A 30 -51.46 -48.98 -61.55
C PHE A 30 -52.40 -48.63 -62.73
N ASP A 31 -52.00 -47.79 -63.64
CA ASP A 31 -52.70 -47.34 -64.84
C ASP A 31 -54.13 -46.78 -64.58
N ILE A 32 -54.35 -46.26 -63.37
CA ILE A 32 -55.66 -45.73 -62.88
C ILE A 32 -55.87 -44.26 -63.37
N VAL A 33 -54.72 -43.54 -63.73
CA VAL A 33 -54.75 -42.11 -64.07
C VAL A 33 -54.24 -41.92 -65.49
N GLY A 34 -54.94 -41.17 -66.29
CA GLY A 34 -54.52 -40.88 -67.68
C GLY A 34 -53.24 -40.05 -67.78
N THR A 35 -52.54 -40.21 -68.88
CA THR A 35 -51.25 -39.53 -69.16
C THR A 35 -51.30 -38.01 -69.03
N ASN A 36 -52.42 -37.36 -69.32
CA ASN A 36 -52.64 -35.90 -69.19
C ASN A 36 -52.68 -35.43 -67.74
N ASP A 37 -53.34 -36.27 -66.85
CA ASP A 37 -53.46 -35.96 -65.45
C ASP A 37 -52.07 -36.12 -64.71
N VAL A 38 -51.29 -37.10 -65.14
CA VAL A 38 -49.90 -37.29 -64.65
C VAL A 38 -49.02 -36.05 -65.00
N ASN A 39 -49.12 -35.55 -66.22
CA ASN A 39 -48.38 -34.36 -66.65
C ASN A 39 -48.81 -33.10 -65.88
N GLY A 40 -50.11 -32.97 -65.63
CA GLY A 40 -50.64 -31.88 -64.81
C GLY A 40 -50.12 -31.92 -63.36
N ALA A 41 -50.06 -33.11 -62.76
CA ALA A 41 -49.55 -33.29 -61.40
C ALA A 41 -48.02 -33.05 -61.31
N ILE A 42 -47.25 -33.40 -62.33
CA ILE A 42 -45.82 -33.13 -62.43
C ILE A 42 -45.58 -31.59 -62.51
N LEU A 43 -46.36 -30.90 -63.34
CA LEU A 43 -46.23 -29.43 -63.42
C LEU A 43 -46.60 -28.74 -62.13
N LEU A 44 -47.60 -29.21 -61.40
CA LEU A 44 -48.02 -28.68 -60.12
C LEU A 44 -47.01 -28.94 -59.01
N THR A 45 -46.44 -30.10 -58.98
CA THR A 45 -45.32 -30.44 -58.00
C THR A 45 -44.06 -29.64 -58.33
N LEU A 46 -43.70 -29.47 -59.58
CA LEU A 46 -42.59 -28.59 -59.96
C LEU A 46 -42.81 -27.14 -59.59
N GLY A 47 -44.03 -26.65 -59.78
CA GLY A 47 -44.42 -25.29 -59.34
C GLY A 47 -44.32 -25.10 -57.82
N LEU A 48 -44.80 -26.09 -57.09
CA LEU A 48 -44.69 -26.07 -55.62
C LEU A 48 -43.23 -26.12 -55.11
N VAL A 49 -42.40 -26.97 -55.71
CA VAL A 49 -40.94 -27.08 -55.38
C VAL A 49 -40.21 -25.78 -55.75
N ALA A 50 -40.53 -25.21 -56.90
CA ALA A 50 -39.94 -23.93 -57.32
C ALA A 50 -40.31 -22.79 -56.33
N THR A 51 -41.58 -22.72 -55.92
CA THR A 51 -42.07 -21.73 -54.98
C THR A 51 -41.40 -21.92 -53.59
N ALA A 52 -41.31 -23.16 -53.12
CA ALA A 52 -40.62 -23.49 -51.85
C ALA A 52 -39.12 -23.13 -51.88
N SER A 53 -38.45 -23.38 -53.03
CA SER A 53 -37.02 -23.04 -53.20
C SER A 53 -36.83 -21.51 -53.21
N LEU A 54 -37.66 -20.76 -53.90
CA LEU A 54 -37.61 -19.29 -53.91
C LEU A 54 -37.84 -18.70 -52.50
N ARG A 55 -38.78 -19.28 -51.77
CA ARG A 55 -39.09 -18.86 -50.40
C ARG A 55 -37.95 -19.18 -49.43
N ASN A 56 -37.26 -20.30 -49.58
CA ASN A 56 -36.09 -20.65 -48.79
C ASN A 56 -34.91 -19.69 -49.10
N ARG A 57 -34.64 -19.39 -50.38
CA ARG A 57 -33.63 -18.41 -50.75
C ARG A 57 -33.88 -17.02 -50.17
N ALA A 58 -35.12 -16.52 -50.25
CA ALA A 58 -35.47 -15.25 -49.62
C ALA A 58 -35.27 -15.24 -48.11
N ARG A 59 -35.54 -16.34 -47.41
CA ARG A 59 -35.25 -16.46 -45.97
C ARG A 59 -33.75 -16.57 -45.66
N GLU A 60 -32.99 -17.24 -46.50
CA GLU A 60 -31.52 -17.31 -46.34
C GLU A 60 -30.89 -15.93 -46.54
N GLU A 61 -31.31 -15.16 -47.55
CA GLU A 61 -30.84 -13.80 -47.78
C GLU A 61 -31.17 -12.84 -46.62
N GLU A 62 -32.38 -12.96 -46.03
CA GLU A 62 -32.81 -12.17 -44.86
C GLU A 62 -32.02 -12.53 -43.60
N THR A 63 -31.71 -13.84 -43.41
CA THR A 63 -30.89 -14.30 -42.29
C THR A 63 -29.42 -13.90 -42.43
N ASP A 64 -28.87 -13.99 -43.63
CA ASP A 64 -27.52 -13.59 -43.91
C ASP A 64 -27.33 -12.05 -43.75
N ALA A 65 -28.32 -11.25 -44.14
CA ALA A 65 -28.32 -9.80 -43.91
C ALA A 65 -28.36 -9.49 -42.40
N GLN A 66 -29.17 -10.18 -41.61
CA GLN A 66 -29.20 -10.00 -40.16
C GLN A 66 -27.90 -10.41 -39.49
N ILE A 67 -27.28 -11.52 -39.93
CA ILE A 67 -25.98 -11.96 -39.42
C ILE A 67 -24.88 -10.95 -39.75
N GLN A 68 -24.86 -10.40 -40.99
CA GLN A 68 -23.90 -9.39 -41.37
C GLN A 68 -24.04 -8.08 -40.58
N ASP A 69 -25.28 -7.66 -40.28
CA ASP A 69 -25.55 -6.46 -39.48
C ASP A 69 -25.04 -6.64 -38.04
N VAL A 70 -25.33 -7.80 -37.43
CA VAL A 70 -24.83 -8.12 -36.08
C VAL A 70 -23.32 -8.25 -36.04
N LEU A 71 -22.72 -8.88 -37.05
CA LEU A 71 -21.26 -9.00 -37.14
C LEU A 71 -20.60 -7.65 -37.40
N GLY A 72 -21.21 -6.78 -38.24
CA GLY A 72 -20.76 -5.42 -38.45
C GLY A 72 -20.78 -4.62 -37.15
N GLY A 73 -21.89 -4.60 -36.44
CA GLY A 73 -22.02 -3.92 -35.14
C GLY A 73 -21.05 -4.44 -34.08
N THR A 74 -20.81 -5.76 -34.05
CA THR A 74 -19.85 -6.37 -33.13
C THR A 74 -18.41 -5.98 -33.50
N ARG A 75 -18.09 -5.94 -34.78
CA ARG A 75 -16.76 -5.53 -35.25
C ARG A 75 -16.50 -4.06 -34.96
N ASP A 76 -17.47 -3.19 -35.16
CA ASP A 76 -17.37 -1.77 -34.82
C ASP A 76 -17.19 -1.56 -33.31
N MET A 77 -17.91 -2.32 -32.50
CA MET A 77 -17.71 -2.32 -31.05
C MET A 77 -16.30 -2.75 -30.65
N LEU A 78 -15.81 -3.85 -31.24
CA LEU A 78 -14.44 -4.35 -30.96
C LEU A 78 -13.36 -3.39 -31.45
N THR A 79 -13.56 -2.69 -32.57
CA THR A 79 -12.59 -1.72 -33.08
C THR A 79 -12.57 -0.42 -32.28
N THR A 80 -13.71 0.00 -31.69
CA THR A 80 -13.78 1.21 -30.85
C THR A 80 -13.45 0.93 -29.38
N MET A 81 -13.50 -0.32 -28.94
CA MET A 81 -13.22 -0.70 -27.55
C MET A 81 -11.82 -0.29 -27.05
N PRO A 82 -10.72 -0.48 -27.81
CA PRO A 82 -9.39 -0.03 -27.38
C PRO A 82 -9.33 1.47 -27.13
N ALA A 83 -9.89 2.28 -28.03
CA ALA A 83 -9.92 3.74 -27.84
C ALA A 83 -10.72 4.18 -26.61
N ARG A 84 -11.83 3.51 -26.31
CA ARG A 84 -12.61 3.76 -25.08
C ARG A 84 -11.87 3.32 -23.83
N LEU A 85 -11.12 2.21 -23.89
CA LEU A 85 -10.27 1.78 -22.78
C LEU A 85 -9.15 2.77 -22.51
N ASP A 86 -8.49 3.28 -23.54
CA ASP A 86 -7.45 4.31 -23.42
C ASP A 86 -8.01 5.62 -22.84
N GLU A 87 -9.19 6.03 -23.25
CA GLU A 87 -9.89 7.21 -22.72
C GLU A 87 -10.26 7.03 -21.23
N LEU A 88 -10.78 5.86 -20.88
CA LEU A 88 -11.08 5.51 -19.50
C LEU A 88 -9.82 5.45 -18.63
N GLN A 89 -8.75 4.87 -19.15
CA GLN A 89 -7.47 4.81 -18.46
C GLN A 89 -6.87 6.22 -18.27
N GLY A 90 -6.96 7.08 -19.27
CA GLY A 90 -6.58 8.49 -19.16
C GLY A 90 -7.42 9.25 -18.12
N THR A 91 -8.73 9.00 -18.09
CA THR A 91 -9.64 9.62 -17.12
C THR A 91 -9.36 9.14 -15.69
N VAL A 92 -9.12 7.85 -15.50
CA VAL A 92 -8.74 7.29 -14.20
C VAL A 92 -7.42 7.87 -13.70
N GLU A 93 -6.42 7.96 -14.57
CA GLU A 93 -5.12 8.53 -14.21
C GLU A 93 -5.20 10.03 -13.93
N SER A 94 -5.96 10.80 -14.69
CA SER A 94 -6.19 12.24 -14.43
C SER A 94 -6.95 12.46 -13.11
N THR A 95 -7.96 11.65 -12.84
CA THR A 95 -8.72 11.70 -11.57
C THR A 95 -7.85 11.32 -10.39
N ARG A 96 -7.00 10.30 -10.54
CA ARG A 96 -6.03 9.90 -9.53
C ARG A 96 -5.02 11.00 -9.23
N ARG A 97 -4.51 11.70 -10.27
CA ARG A 97 -3.62 12.86 -10.09
C ARG A 97 -4.33 14.02 -9.40
N ALA A 98 -5.53 14.38 -9.83
CA ALA A 98 -6.31 15.44 -9.21
C ALA A 98 -6.64 15.14 -7.73
N LEU A 99 -6.97 13.89 -7.41
CA LEU A 99 -7.14 13.42 -6.03
C LEU A 99 -5.82 13.49 -5.22
N ALA A 100 -4.71 13.07 -5.81
CA ALA A 100 -3.39 13.17 -5.17
C ALA A 100 -2.96 14.62 -4.94
N GLU A 101 -3.22 15.52 -5.88
CA GLU A 101 -2.96 16.96 -5.77
C GLU A 101 -3.87 17.65 -4.73
N SER A 102 -5.11 17.20 -4.61
CA SER A 102 -6.06 17.70 -3.60
C SER A 102 -5.92 17.02 -2.24
N SER A 103 -5.23 15.88 -2.16
CA SER A 103 -5.09 15.12 -0.93
C SER A 103 -4.14 15.82 0.03
N TYR A 104 -4.68 16.24 1.18
CA TYR A 104 -3.90 16.80 2.29
C TYR A 104 -3.06 15.75 3.02
N VAL A 105 -3.36 14.47 2.80
CA VAL A 105 -2.73 13.32 3.46
C VAL A 105 -2.52 12.22 2.43
N ARG A 106 -1.29 11.76 2.28
CA ARG A 106 -0.95 10.59 1.48
C ARG A 106 -0.79 9.38 2.40
N VAL A 107 -1.53 8.32 2.13
CA VAL A 107 -1.39 7.04 2.86
C VAL A 107 -0.33 6.19 2.17
N LEU A 108 0.64 5.70 2.95
CA LEU A 108 1.75 4.86 2.48
C LEU A 108 1.56 3.44 3.00
N HIS A 109 1.90 2.45 2.18
CA HIS A 109 1.79 1.04 2.52
C HIS A 109 3.08 0.27 2.24
N GLY A 110 3.41 -0.69 3.10
CA GLY A 110 4.53 -1.61 2.89
C GLY A 110 5.85 -0.91 2.64
N SER A 111 6.50 -1.18 1.50
CA SER A 111 7.82 -0.60 1.13
C SER A 111 7.79 0.91 0.94
N GLU A 112 6.63 1.50 0.57
CA GLU A 112 6.51 2.96 0.37
C GLU A 112 6.89 3.75 1.64
N VAL A 113 6.64 3.18 2.82
CA VAL A 113 7.02 3.81 4.11
C VAL A 113 8.53 3.90 4.24
N GLY A 114 9.23 2.82 3.92
CA GLY A 114 10.69 2.78 3.93
C GLY A 114 11.31 3.77 2.94
N GLU A 115 10.79 3.80 1.71
CA GLU A 115 11.23 4.70 0.64
C GLU A 115 11.01 6.18 1.01
N ALA A 116 9.84 6.51 1.60
CA ALA A 116 9.56 7.87 2.06
C ALA A 116 10.50 8.32 3.19
N LEU A 117 10.77 7.45 4.16
CA LEU A 117 11.74 7.72 5.23
C LEU A 117 13.17 7.86 4.69
N GLU A 118 13.57 7.06 3.71
CA GLU A 118 14.88 7.17 3.06
C GLU A 118 15.00 8.48 2.29
N GLU A 119 14.00 8.85 1.51
CA GLU A 119 14.00 10.14 0.78
C GLU A 119 14.02 11.33 1.75
N ALA A 120 13.28 11.24 2.88
CA ALA A 120 13.34 12.24 3.93
C ALA A 120 14.76 12.44 4.45
N ARG A 121 15.51 11.37 4.72
CA ARG A 121 16.90 11.43 5.19
C ARG A 121 17.85 12.04 4.16
N ARG A 122 17.65 11.74 2.88
CA ARG A 122 18.50 12.24 1.79
C ARG A 122 18.45 13.76 1.61
N ARG A 123 17.35 14.40 1.98
CA ARG A 123 17.05 15.81 1.65
C ARG A 123 17.08 16.75 2.84
N THR A 124 17.32 16.25 4.06
CA THR A 124 17.15 17.06 5.26
C THR A 124 18.46 17.54 5.86
N ASP A 125 18.40 18.73 6.42
CA ASP A 125 19.34 19.32 7.37
C ASP A 125 18.74 19.42 8.79
N ARG A 126 17.44 19.11 8.93
CA ARG A 126 16.74 19.08 10.21
C ARG A 126 15.82 17.87 10.29
N TRP A 127 15.94 17.12 11.39
CA TRP A 127 15.07 15.99 11.72
C TRP A 127 14.43 16.18 13.08
N VAL A 128 13.11 16.10 13.15
CA VAL A 128 12.36 16.16 14.40
C VAL A 128 11.62 14.84 14.57
N PHE A 129 11.87 14.19 15.69
CA PHE A 129 11.27 12.88 16.01
C PHE A 129 10.49 12.95 17.31
N LYS A 130 9.31 12.32 17.32
CA LYS A 130 8.56 11.98 18.53
C LYS A 130 8.11 10.53 18.44
N GLY A 131 8.34 9.77 19.50
CA GLY A 131 7.93 8.36 19.50
C GLY A 131 8.21 7.66 20.81
N GLY A 132 8.29 6.34 20.75
CA GLY A 132 8.60 5.50 21.91
C GLY A 132 10.05 5.68 22.37
N THR A 133 10.87 4.69 22.12
CA THR A 133 12.27 4.65 22.61
C THR A 133 13.31 5.25 21.65
N GLY A 134 12.91 5.60 20.43
CA GLY A 134 13.82 6.12 19.40
C GLY A 134 14.76 5.06 18.79
N THR A 135 14.46 3.77 18.92
CA THR A 135 15.35 2.69 18.45
C THR A 135 15.66 2.79 16.95
N TYR A 136 14.65 3.03 16.09
CA TYR A 136 14.87 3.18 14.65
C TYR A 136 15.68 4.45 14.32
N VAL A 137 15.36 5.56 15.00
CA VAL A 137 16.12 6.82 14.81
C VAL A 137 17.59 6.62 15.15
N ARG A 138 17.89 5.98 16.27
CA ARG A 138 19.25 5.65 16.67
C ARG A 138 19.95 4.70 15.70
N ALA A 139 19.24 3.67 15.23
CA ALA A 139 19.82 2.62 14.40
C ALA A 139 20.03 3.02 12.94
N VAL A 140 19.15 3.87 12.40
CA VAL A 140 19.10 4.17 10.96
C VAL A 140 19.17 5.67 10.71
N THR A 141 18.26 6.45 11.28
CA THR A 141 18.11 7.87 10.91
C THR A 141 19.35 8.69 11.27
N LEU A 142 19.82 8.60 12.51
CA LEU A 142 20.99 9.37 12.96
C LEU A 142 22.25 9.05 12.15
N PRO A 143 22.70 7.79 12.02
CA PRO A 143 23.92 7.49 11.29
C PRO A 143 23.83 7.88 9.81
N GLU A 144 22.70 7.65 9.14
CA GLU A 144 22.54 8.02 7.73
C GLU A 144 22.49 9.53 7.52
N CYS A 145 21.73 10.28 8.34
CA CYS A 145 21.67 11.73 8.24
C CYS A 145 23.02 12.37 8.54
N ILE A 146 23.78 11.89 9.53
CA ILE A 146 25.12 12.37 9.87
C ILE A 146 26.11 12.13 8.72
N GLU A 147 26.10 10.94 8.14
CA GLU A 147 26.96 10.61 7.00
C GLU A 147 26.62 11.47 5.77
N LEU A 148 25.35 11.72 5.51
CA LEU A 148 24.91 12.59 4.42
C LEU A 148 25.28 14.05 4.69
N ALA A 149 25.11 14.56 5.91
CA ALA A 149 25.51 15.90 6.30
C ALA A 149 27.02 16.10 6.17
N ARG A 150 27.83 15.10 6.58
CA ARG A 150 29.29 15.10 6.40
C ARG A 150 29.70 15.19 4.94
N ARG A 151 29.09 14.36 4.08
CA ARG A 151 29.35 14.36 2.62
C ARG A 151 28.94 15.66 1.95
N LYS A 152 27.81 16.21 2.32
CA LYS A 152 27.28 17.46 1.75
C LYS A 152 27.83 18.73 2.43
N LYS A 153 28.62 18.58 3.49
CA LYS A 153 29.24 19.68 4.26
C LYS A 153 28.20 20.70 4.79
N HIS A 154 27.10 20.24 5.35
CA HIS A 154 26.10 21.10 5.99
C HIS A 154 25.93 20.73 7.46
N VAL A 155 25.33 21.65 8.23
CA VAL A 155 24.96 21.42 9.63
C VAL A 155 23.70 20.57 9.67
N LEU A 156 23.65 19.64 10.63
CA LEU A 156 22.48 18.80 10.90
C LEU A 156 21.91 19.13 12.28
N HIS A 157 20.61 19.45 12.33
CA HIS A 157 19.88 19.65 13.57
C HIS A 157 18.90 18.50 13.80
N VAL A 158 18.98 17.86 14.97
CA VAL A 158 18.11 16.74 15.33
C VAL A 158 17.46 17.05 16.68
N GLU A 159 16.13 16.92 16.72
CA GLU A 159 15.33 17.08 17.93
C GLU A 159 14.57 15.76 18.19
N LEU A 160 14.76 15.18 19.35
CA LEU A 160 14.20 13.87 19.71
C LEU A 160 13.28 14.02 20.91
N GLU A 161 12.03 13.59 20.81
CA GLU A 161 11.15 13.36 21.95
C GLU A 161 10.94 11.85 22.11
N ILE A 162 11.45 11.30 23.21
CA ILE A 162 11.37 9.88 23.53
C ILE A 162 10.79 9.67 24.94
N ILE A 163 10.36 8.46 25.24
CA ILE A 163 9.86 8.08 26.56
C ILE A 163 10.94 8.29 27.61
N ASP A 164 10.56 8.93 28.73
CA ASP A 164 11.44 9.09 29.89
C ASP A 164 11.77 7.72 30.51
N PRO A 165 13.03 7.26 30.44
CA PRO A 165 13.44 6.00 31.03
C PRO A 165 13.41 6.01 32.57
N GLY A 166 13.38 7.19 33.20
CA GLY A 166 13.20 7.34 34.64
C GLY A 166 11.76 7.10 35.09
N ASN A 167 10.77 7.23 34.19
CA ASN A 167 9.36 6.99 34.49
C ASN A 167 8.99 5.51 34.26
N GLU A 168 9.10 4.72 35.32
CA GLU A 168 8.84 3.27 35.23
C GLU A 168 7.39 2.94 34.83
N LYS A 169 6.40 3.73 35.32
CA LYS A 169 4.98 3.50 34.97
C LYS A 169 4.74 3.73 33.48
N LEU A 170 5.35 4.76 32.90
CA LEU A 170 5.27 5.04 31.47
C LEU A 170 5.97 3.92 30.67
N CYS A 171 7.16 3.49 31.10
CA CYS A 171 7.87 2.39 30.47
C CYS A 171 7.06 1.07 30.53
N ALA A 172 6.33 0.82 31.62
CA ALA A 172 5.45 -0.33 31.75
C ALA A 172 4.26 -0.23 30.79
N ALA A 173 3.62 0.93 30.70
CA ALA A 173 2.51 1.17 29.77
C ALA A 173 2.96 0.99 28.29
N TYR A 174 4.13 1.51 27.94
CA TYR A 174 4.69 1.31 26.61
C TYR A 174 5.04 -0.16 26.33
N ALA A 175 5.63 -0.86 27.28
CA ALA A 175 5.92 -2.28 27.13
C ALA A 175 4.64 -3.11 26.94
N GLN A 176 3.56 -2.77 27.64
CA GLN A 176 2.25 -3.38 27.45
C GLN A 176 1.68 -3.07 26.06
N PHE A 177 1.73 -1.83 25.64
CA PHE A 177 1.31 -1.40 24.29
C PHE A 177 2.06 -2.18 23.20
N ARG A 178 3.39 -2.28 23.29
CA ARG A 178 4.20 -3.05 22.34
C ARG A 178 3.79 -4.53 22.26
N ARG A 179 3.51 -5.16 23.41
CA ARG A 179 3.03 -6.54 23.45
C ARG A 179 1.62 -6.72 22.92
N SER A 180 0.77 -5.70 22.98
CA SER A 180 -0.57 -5.78 22.37
C SER A 180 -0.54 -5.74 20.84
N LEU A 181 0.50 -5.16 20.24
CA LEU A 181 0.71 -5.18 18.80
C LEU A 181 1.31 -6.51 18.31
N SER A 182 2.25 -7.07 19.08
CA SER A 182 2.85 -8.36 18.78
C SER A 182 3.21 -9.09 20.09
N ALA A 183 2.57 -10.23 20.32
CA ALA A 183 2.90 -11.10 21.43
C ALA A 183 4.15 -11.97 21.16
N GLN A 184 4.62 -12.01 19.92
CA GLN A 184 5.81 -12.78 19.53
C GLN A 184 7.09 -11.99 19.78
N PRO A 185 8.22 -12.70 20.05
CA PRO A 185 9.52 -12.07 20.09
C PRO A 185 9.82 -11.37 18.77
N ASP A 186 10.60 -10.29 18.84
CA ASP A 186 11.07 -9.59 17.64
C ASP A 186 12.15 -10.41 16.88
N ALA A 187 12.72 -9.81 15.82
CA ALA A 187 13.78 -10.44 15.04
C ALA A 187 15.03 -10.80 15.85
N ALA A 188 15.23 -10.18 17.03
CA ALA A 188 16.30 -10.52 17.96
C ALA A 188 15.91 -11.62 18.98
N GLY A 189 14.68 -12.15 18.91
CA GLY A 189 14.17 -13.15 19.85
C GLY A 189 13.77 -12.58 21.20
N GLU A 190 13.62 -11.26 21.35
CA GLU A 190 13.32 -10.59 22.59
C GLU A 190 11.86 -10.16 22.70
N ILE A 191 11.23 -10.45 23.84
CA ILE A 191 9.92 -9.91 24.18
C ILE A 191 10.08 -8.49 24.73
N TRP A 192 9.12 -7.61 24.45
CA TRP A 192 9.16 -6.25 24.95
C TRP A 192 8.82 -6.17 26.43
N THR A 193 9.79 -5.71 27.25
CA THR A 193 9.68 -5.60 28.70
C THR A 193 9.89 -4.15 29.17
N VAL A 194 9.59 -3.87 30.44
CA VAL A 194 9.87 -2.57 31.09
C VAL A 194 11.37 -2.26 31.04
N ASP A 195 12.20 -3.22 31.42
CA ASP A 195 13.65 -3.06 31.38
C ASP A 195 14.19 -2.81 29.98
N ARG A 196 13.65 -3.50 29.00
CA ARG A 196 13.98 -3.26 27.60
C ARG A 196 13.61 -1.84 27.18
N THR A 197 12.40 -1.37 27.47
CA THR A 197 11.96 0.00 27.19
C THR A 197 12.94 1.01 27.80
N ARG A 198 13.29 0.86 29.05
CA ARG A 198 14.25 1.73 29.74
C ARG A 198 15.61 1.70 29.06
N LYS A 199 16.17 0.53 28.81
CA LYS A 199 17.49 0.35 28.16
C LYS A 199 17.53 0.97 26.76
N GLU A 200 16.48 0.80 25.96
CA GLU A 200 16.39 1.40 24.62
C GLU A 200 16.35 2.92 24.69
N SER A 201 15.59 3.52 25.61
CA SER A 201 15.55 4.97 25.78
C SER A 201 16.89 5.53 26.28
N TYR A 202 17.51 4.89 27.29
CA TYR A 202 18.86 5.25 27.72
C TYR A 202 19.89 5.14 26.59
N ALA A 203 19.81 4.10 25.77
CA ALA A 203 20.70 3.93 24.63
C ALA A 203 20.54 5.04 23.58
N THR A 204 19.32 5.55 23.37
CA THR A 204 19.07 6.67 22.47
C THR A 204 19.67 7.97 23.00
N VAL A 205 19.55 8.24 24.32
CA VAL A 205 20.23 9.40 24.95
C VAL A 205 21.75 9.27 24.85
N LEU A 206 22.30 8.09 25.14
CA LEU A 206 23.75 7.85 25.05
C LEU A 206 24.27 8.07 23.62
N ALA A 207 23.57 7.54 22.61
CA ALA A 207 23.94 7.73 21.22
C ALA A 207 23.88 9.22 20.82
N ALA A 208 22.84 9.96 21.23
CA ALA A 208 22.74 11.39 20.98
C ALA A 208 23.96 12.16 21.55
N CYS A 209 24.36 11.86 22.80
CA CYS A 209 25.54 12.45 23.42
C CYS A 209 26.81 12.08 22.68
N TRP A 210 26.97 10.81 22.30
CA TRP A 210 28.17 10.31 21.62
C TRP A 210 28.33 10.92 20.23
N TYR A 211 27.26 11.00 19.41
CA TYR A 211 27.31 11.63 18.09
C TYR A 211 27.58 13.12 18.18
N ARG A 212 26.95 13.83 19.11
CA ARG A 212 27.15 15.26 19.30
C ARG A 212 28.57 15.60 19.72
N GLN A 213 29.23 14.75 20.51
CA GLN A 213 30.63 14.97 20.89
C GLN A 213 31.61 14.77 19.74
N ARG A 214 31.30 13.88 18.81
CA ARG A 214 32.20 13.50 17.71
C ARG A 214 32.07 14.39 16.49
N TYR A 215 30.92 14.96 16.27
CA TYR A 215 30.64 15.70 15.04
C TYR A 215 30.18 17.13 15.35
N SER A 216 31.10 18.10 15.18
CA SER A 216 30.85 19.51 15.48
C SER A 216 29.77 20.15 14.61
N PHE A 217 29.45 19.54 13.45
CA PHE A 217 28.37 19.97 12.57
C PHE A 217 27.02 19.37 12.93
N VAL A 218 26.90 18.58 14.02
CA VAL A 218 25.66 17.94 14.47
C VAL A 218 25.22 18.56 15.78
N THR A 219 23.99 19.05 15.80
CA THR A 219 23.28 19.45 17.02
C THR A 219 22.18 18.45 17.29
N ILE A 220 22.13 17.89 18.49
CA ILE A 220 21.08 16.96 18.90
C ILE A 220 20.51 17.43 20.23
N ASP A 221 19.20 17.64 20.27
CA ASP A 221 18.45 17.94 21.46
C ASP A 221 17.52 16.75 21.80
N VAL A 222 17.46 16.40 23.08
CA VAL A 222 16.63 15.31 23.56
C VAL A 222 15.67 15.79 24.63
N GLY A 223 14.37 15.60 24.39
CA GLY A 223 13.28 15.77 25.34
C GLY A 223 12.75 14.43 25.81
N LEU A 224 12.48 14.31 27.09
CA LEU A 224 11.90 13.12 27.72
C LEU A 224 10.41 13.35 27.95
N SER A 225 9.60 12.57 27.23
CA SER A 225 8.15 12.63 27.31
C SER A 225 7.64 11.93 28.56
N SER A 226 6.66 12.51 29.21
CA SER A 226 5.90 11.88 30.30
C SER A 226 4.61 11.20 29.82
N VAL A 227 4.33 11.23 28.52
CA VAL A 227 3.09 10.74 27.91
C VAL A 227 3.39 9.62 26.91
N LEU A 228 2.55 8.57 26.95
CA LEU A 228 2.59 7.52 25.96
C LEU A 228 2.07 8.06 24.61
N THR A 229 2.88 7.89 23.56
CA THR A 229 2.42 8.07 22.18
C THR A 229 2.33 6.70 21.49
N THR A 230 1.27 6.51 20.70
CA THR A 230 1.07 5.31 19.88
C THR A 230 1.53 5.50 18.45
N PHE A 231 1.81 6.75 18.07
CA PHE A 231 2.36 7.13 16.78
C PHE A 231 3.81 7.56 16.91
N ARG A 232 4.55 7.28 15.86
CA ARG A 232 5.87 7.84 15.63
C ARG A 232 5.74 8.97 14.62
N TRP A 233 6.40 10.04 14.89
CA TRP A 233 6.42 11.27 14.11
C TRP A 233 7.84 11.51 13.63
N ASP A 234 8.02 11.48 12.34
CA ASP A 234 9.29 11.76 11.68
C ASP A 234 9.09 12.99 10.78
N MET A 235 9.56 14.16 11.22
CA MET A 235 9.36 15.42 10.53
C MET A 235 10.68 15.98 10.00
N THR A 236 10.62 16.45 8.77
CA THR A 236 11.68 17.22 8.10
C THR A 236 11.07 18.51 7.53
N PRO A 237 11.86 19.47 7.02
CA PRO A 237 11.34 20.62 6.30
C PRO A 237 10.51 20.27 5.06
N HIS A 238 10.60 19.04 4.55
CA HIS A 238 10.01 18.62 3.30
C HIS A 238 8.82 17.69 3.46
N GLN A 239 8.65 17.05 4.62
CA GLN A 239 7.54 16.13 4.88
C GLN A 239 7.44 15.79 6.37
N LEU A 240 6.24 15.38 6.78
CA LEU A 240 5.97 14.77 8.08
C LEU A 240 5.38 13.39 7.83
N ILE A 241 5.99 12.36 8.39
CA ILE A 241 5.55 10.97 8.28
C ILE A 241 5.10 10.50 9.66
N LEU A 242 3.87 10.02 9.73
CA LEU A 242 3.30 9.40 10.93
C LEU A 242 3.20 7.91 10.71
N THR A 243 3.92 7.15 11.53
CA THR A 243 3.90 5.68 11.50
C THR A 243 3.40 5.12 12.82
N GLN A 244 3.05 3.86 12.84
CA GLN A 244 2.85 3.10 14.06
C GLN A 244 4.04 2.18 14.34
N GLU A 245 4.05 1.54 15.51
CA GLU A 245 5.15 0.65 15.92
C GLU A 245 5.15 -0.69 15.18
N ASP A 246 4.02 -1.08 14.56
CA ASP A 246 3.92 -2.25 13.70
C ASP A 246 4.09 -1.83 12.23
N PRO A 247 5.09 -2.37 11.51
CA PRO A 247 5.36 -2.01 10.11
C PRO A 247 4.28 -2.46 9.12
N GLN A 248 3.34 -3.31 9.54
CA GLN A 248 2.21 -3.74 8.70
C GLN A 248 1.11 -2.67 8.61
N PHE A 249 1.06 -1.72 9.56
CA PHE A 249 0.10 -0.63 9.49
C PHE A 249 0.51 0.42 8.46
N PRO A 250 -0.49 1.03 7.80
CA PRO A 250 -0.23 2.13 6.89
C PRO A 250 0.32 3.35 7.63
N ALA A 251 1.15 4.13 6.95
CA ALA A 251 1.63 5.41 7.42
C ALA A 251 0.90 6.57 6.73
N MET A 252 0.92 7.74 7.36
CA MET A 252 0.43 8.97 6.77
C MET A 252 1.63 9.89 6.46
N MET A 253 1.71 10.37 5.22
CA MET A 253 2.66 11.39 4.82
C MET A 253 1.94 12.70 4.54
N LEU A 254 2.46 13.76 5.10
CA LEU A 254 1.96 15.14 5.02
C LEU A 254 3.03 16.02 4.39
N GLU A 255 2.62 16.87 3.44
CA GLU A 255 3.53 17.76 2.72
C GLU A 255 3.46 19.18 3.24
N PRO A 256 4.58 19.93 3.26
CA PRO A 256 4.63 21.33 3.65
C PRO A 256 3.66 22.20 2.85
N GLY A 257 3.10 23.22 3.49
CA GLY A 257 2.12 24.09 2.87
C GLY A 257 0.70 23.53 2.81
N LYS A 258 0.49 22.30 3.27
CA LYS A 258 -0.83 21.69 3.42
C LYS A 258 -1.32 21.84 4.85
N TYR A 259 -2.64 21.97 5.01
CA TYR A 259 -3.29 22.26 6.30
C TYR A 259 -2.87 21.29 7.42
N TYR A 260 -2.88 19.99 7.16
CA TYR A 260 -2.52 19.01 8.18
C TYR A 260 -1.04 19.03 8.54
N TYR A 261 -0.13 19.28 7.58
CA TYR A 261 1.29 19.44 7.91
C TYR A 261 1.49 20.57 8.91
N GLU A 262 0.86 21.73 8.69
CA GLU A 262 0.99 22.89 9.57
C GLU A 262 0.45 22.62 10.99
N ILE A 263 -0.72 21.95 11.09
CA ILE A 263 -1.31 21.62 12.40
C ILE A 263 -0.45 20.60 13.14
N TYR A 264 -0.10 19.51 12.49
CA TYR A 264 0.69 18.45 13.12
C TYR A 264 2.10 18.91 13.46
N SER A 265 2.72 19.76 12.64
CA SER A 265 4.01 20.39 12.98
C SER A 265 3.92 21.23 14.25
N ARG A 266 2.87 22.03 14.41
CA ARG A 266 2.65 22.82 15.63
C ARG A 266 2.44 21.94 16.86
N GLU A 267 1.65 20.87 16.71
CA GLU A 267 1.42 19.90 17.79
C GLU A 267 2.74 19.23 18.21
N LEU A 268 3.54 18.78 17.24
CA LEU A 268 4.85 18.18 17.49
C LEU A 268 5.78 19.15 18.23
N MET A 269 5.88 20.38 17.75
CA MET A 269 6.73 21.41 18.37
C MET A 269 6.23 21.82 19.75
N ALA A 270 4.91 21.82 19.98
CA ALA A 270 4.33 22.04 21.30
C ALA A 270 4.67 20.92 22.28
N SER A 271 4.60 19.67 21.81
CA SER A 271 4.99 18.49 22.61
C SER A 271 6.45 18.54 23.02
N LEU A 272 7.35 18.80 22.07
CA LEU A 272 8.80 18.93 22.34
C LEU A 272 9.11 19.98 23.41
N ARG A 273 8.42 21.13 23.37
CA ARG A 273 8.59 22.20 24.39
C ARG A 273 8.10 21.79 25.79
N GLN A 274 7.15 20.85 25.87
CA GLN A 274 6.64 20.31 27.14
C GLN A 274 7.46 19.15 27.69
N ALA A 275 8.21 18.47 26.82
CA ALA A 275 9.10 17.38 27.23
C ALA A 275 10.22 17.89 28.14
N ARG A 276 10.60 17.09 29.11
CA ARG A 276 11.72 17.41 30.00
C ARG A 276 13.04 17.39 29.22
N PRO A 277 13.76 18.51 29.08
CA PRO A 277 14.98 18.53 28.30
C PRO A 277 16.10 17.76 29.02
N VAL A 278 16.88 17.00 28.25
CA VAL A 278 18.14 16.42 28.72
C VAL A 278 19.25 17.45 28.53
N PRO A 279 19.99 17.85 29.56
CA PRO A 279 20.97 18.93 29.47
C PRO A 279 22.29 18.48 28.83
N ILE A 280 22.23 18.03 27.56
CA ILE A 280 23.36 17.48 26.83
C ILE A 280 24.51 18.48 26.72
N ASP A 281 24.22 19.79 26.65
CA ASP A 281 25.23 20.84 26.53
C ASP A 281 26.02 21.08 27.81
N ARG A 282 25.49 20.73 28.96
CA ARG A 282 26.07 21.00 30.29
C ARG A 282 26.90 19.85 30.83
N LYS A 283 27.06 18.77 30.08
CA LYS A 283 27.81 17.60 30.54
C LYS A 283 29.29 17.89 30.60
N ASN A 284 29.95 17.35 31.62
CA ASN A 284 31.38 17.39 31.78
C ASN A 284 32.05 16.05 31.41
N THR A 285 31.26 14.98 31.24
CA THR A 285 31.79 13.65 30.89
C THR A 285 32.04 13.54 29.39
N GLU A 286 33.30 13.38 29.00
CA GLU A 286 33.70 12.99 27.65
C GLU A 286 33.54 11.48 27.49
N LEU A 287 33.01 11.06 26.33
CA LEU A 287 32.88 9.67 25.96
C LEU A 287 34.02 9.24 25.05
N SER A 288 34.64 8.13 25.38
CA SER A 288 35.64 7.49 24.53
C SER A 288 34.99 6.93 23.25
N GLU A 289 35.78 6.48 22.29
CA GLU A 289 35.32 5.88 21.05
C GLU A 289 34.42 4.65 21.33
N GLU A 290 34.85 3.84 22.28
CA GLU A 290 34.09 2.77 22.88
C GLU A 290 33.82 3.10 24.36
N PRO A 291 32.70 3.74 24.70
CA PRO A 291 32.45 4.17 26.06
C PRO A 291 32.45 3.01 27.04
N THR A 292 33.10 3.25 28.17
CA THR A 292 33.13 2.31 29.29
C THR A 292 31.86 2.40 30.14
N VAL A 293 31.64 1.40 31.00
CA VAL A 293 30.54 1.40 31.97
C VAL A 293 30.62 2.62 32.89
N ASP A 294 31.81 2.98 33.34
CA ASP A 294 32.01 4.11 34.25
C ASP A 294 31.76 5.46 33.53
N GLU A 295 32.16 5.61 32.28
CA GLU A 295 31.84 6.80 31.48
C GLU A 295 30.32 6.94 31.29
N ALA A 296 29.62 5.83 30.95
CA ALA A 296 28.17 5.83 30.80
C ALA A 296 27.46 6.19 32.12
N ARG A 297 27.90 5.63 33.27
CA ARG A 297 27.30 5.95 34.56
C ARG A 297 27.50 7.40 34.95
N ARG A 298 28.72 7.94 34.74
CA ARG A 298 29.02 9.35 35.00
C ARG A 298 28.23 10.27 34.07
N LEU A 299 28.15 9.96 32.78
CA LEU A 299 27.36 10.73 31.84
C LEU A 299 25.88 10.83 32.29
N PHE A 300 25.25 9.73 32.64
CA PHE A 300 23.84 9.75 33.03
C PHE A 300 23.62 10.48 34.38
N ALA A 301 24.61 10.46 35.28
CA ALA A 301 24.58 11.28 36.49
C ALA A 301 24.69 12.78 36.15
N ASP A 302 25.59 13.18 35.25
CA ASP A 302 25.76 14.56 34.80
C ASP A 302 24.57 15.10 34.04
N LEU A 303 23.79 14.21 33.40
CA LEU A 303 22.57 14.56 32.67
C LEU A 303 21.32 14.66 33.56
N ASP A 304 21.43 14.51 34.88
CA ASP A 304 20.31 14.42 35.81
C ASP A 304 19.30 13.32 35.38
N LEU A 305 19.86 12.23 34.87
CA LEU A 305 19.12 11.06 34.39
C LEU A 305 19.79 9.75 34.91
N PRO A 306 19.91 9.58 36.23
CA PRO A 306 20.67 8.47 36.78
C PRO A 306 20.10 7.11 36.37
N LEU A 307 21.00 6.18 36.08
CA LEU A 307 20.60 4.81 35.78
C LEU A 307 19.94 4.16 37.02
N PRO A 308 18.96 3.25 36.84
CA PRO A 308 18.38 2.51 37.96
C PRO A 308 19.42 1.81 38.78
N GLN A 309 19.26 1.80 40.11
CA GLN A 309 20.18 1.09 41.03
C GLN A 309 20.25 -0.42 40.73
N ALA A 310 19.17 -1.00 40.22
CA ALA A 310 19.11 -2.40 39.81
C ALA A 310 19.90 -2.71 38.53
N PHE A 311 20.37 -1.70 37.77
CA PHE A 311 21.13 -1.94 36.56
C PHE A 311 22.58 -2.27 36.89
N THR A 312 22.92 -3.54 36.72
CA THR A 312 24.29 -4.06 36.82
C THR A 312 25.16 -3.54 35.67
N ASP A 313 26.48 -3.77 35.78
CA ASP A 313 27.43 -3.42 34.71
C ASP A 313 27.10 -4.13 33.39
N ARG A 314 26.55 -5.34 33.43
CA ARG A 314 26.02 -6.05 32.27
C ARG A 314 24.90 -5.27 31.59
N ASN A 315 23.97 -4.70 32.36
CA ASN A 315 22.88 -3.88 31.80
C ASN A 315 23.41 -2.60 31.15
N VAL A 316 24.42 -1.97 31.77
CA VAL A 316 25.04 -0.76 31.20
C VAL A 316 25.84 -1.10 29.94
N THR A 317 26.55 -2.21 29.90
CA THR A 317 27.22 -2.71 28.69
C THR A 317 26.22 -2.97 27.57
N GLU A 318 25.06 -3.50 27.89
CA GLU A 318 23.96 -3.71 26.93
C GLU A 318 23.45 -2.36 26.38
N ILE A 319 23.27 -1.34 27.24
CA ILE A 319 22.90 0.02 26.81
C ILE A 319 23.95 0.60 25.84
N ILE A 320 25.23 0.46 26.15
CA ILE A 320 26.33 0.92 25.30
C ILE A 320 26.28 0.22 23.93
N LYS A 321 26.15 -1.10 23.91
CA LYS A 321 25.99 -1.86 22.66
C LYS A 321 24.79 -1.40 21.84
N LYS A 322 23.64 -1.24 22.49
CA LYS A 322 22.42 -0.75 21.86
C LYS A 322 22.58 0.68 21.32
N ALA A 323 23.40 1.52 21.96
CA ALA A 323 23.66 2.88 21.51
C ALA A 323 24.51 2.93 20.25
N LEU A 324 25.58 2.16 20.17
CA LEU A 324 26.63 2.29 19.14
C LEU A 324 26.59 1.20 18.07
N GLN A 325 25.98 0.06 18.35
CA GLN A 325 25.90 -1.10 17.47
C GLN A 325 24.43 -1.43 17.14
N ALA A 326 23.58 -0.41 17.10
CA ALA A 326 22.16 -0.60 16.83
C ALA A 326 21.96 -1.20 15.43
N ARG A 327 21.07 -2.21 15.36
CA ARG A 327 20.63 -2.80 14.09
C ARG A 327 19.29 -2.24 13.72
N ASN A 328 18.98 -2.20 12.43
CA ASN A 328 17.68 -1.83 11.96
C ASN A 328 16.63 -2.80 12.56
N PRO A 329 15.66 -2.33 13.34
CA PRO A 329 14.68 -3.21 14.00
C PRO A 329 13.68 -3.86 13.04
N TYR A 330 13.69 -3.47 11.76
CA TYR A 330 12.78 -3.95 10.71
C TYR A 330 13.48 -4.78 9.61
N GLN A 331 14.76 -5.15 9.84
CA GLN A 331 15.54 -6.02 8.95
C GLN A 331 15.95 -7.31 9.63
#